data_187f4398a48c3e3de8c0537c62975035
#
_entry.id   187f4398a48c3e3de8c0537c62975035
#
_cell.length_a   1.000
_cell.length_b   1.000
_cell.length_c   1.000
_cell.angle_alpha   90.00
_cell.angle_beta   90.00
_cell.angle_gamma   90.00
#
_symmetry.space_group_name_H-M   'P 1'
#
loop_
_entity.id
_entity.type
_entity.pdbx_description
1 polymer ?
#
loop_
_entity_poly.entity_id
_entity_poly.type
_entity_poly.pdbx_seq_one_letter_code
_entity_poly.pdbx_strand_id
1 'polypeptide(L)'
;YDGPEGTADRKIMLEKLEAMHNLGIRRFAIFFDDIKGMTEKSSVDAEDARNQAEFINEVQKEFRAAHEDAPPFLAVPTEYYYEDMVTGTDPKPYTRAFSEILSPDVTMLYTGNGVVTEGISNEELKQVDGLYGRSLGVWWNYPVTDYQEAKLALGPIVNLPKQETLPALFFNPMKHERLSKIALATGAEYAHNPEHYAPEEAWSRALEKQYGKLAGDMELFAAHSQRMENSWAHCGPQDAAALRREMDDFWKHWATGGIEAELDWLELRHQFQAMDDAASRLQKSLPKDIRKECAPQLNLFGELARADLRALQLLHMHRSGNHPNEMKKMLAKLKEKNNKFTAHQKTVRISDGTARAFLEEAIDYVETGTSKTNDR
;
A
#
# COMPACT_ATOMS: atom_id res chain seq x y z
N TYR A 1 27.15 15.32 4.89
CA TYR A 1 26.97 16.30 5.97
C TYR A 1 28.21 16.28 6.87
N ASP A 2 28.92 17.39 6.92
CA ASP A 2 30.24 17.49 7.59
C ASP A 2 30.14 17.81 9.10
N GLY A 3 28.99 17.58 9.72
CA GLY A 3 28.71 17.92 11.12
C GLY A 3 28.26 19.39 11.29
N PRO A 4 28.00 19.84 12.55
CA PRO A 4 27.46 21.17 12.83
C PRO A 4 28.41 22.33 12.38
N GLU A 5 29.69 22.05 12.28
CA GLU A 5 30.65 23.02 11.74
C GLU A 5 30.64 23.09 10.20
N GLY A 6 29.89 22.24 9.52
CA GLY A 6 29.69 22.18 8.09
C GLY A 6 28.99 23.42 7.53
N THR A 7 29.67 24.55 7.54
CA THR A 7 29.15 25.83 7.02
C THR A 7 28.77 25.75 5.54
N ALA A 8 29.38 24.84 4.78
CA ALA A 8 29.09 24.63 3.36
C ALA A 8 27.73 24.00 3.14
N ASP A 9 27.39 22.91 3.85
CA ASP A 9 26.11 22.20 3.72
C ASP A 9 24.95 23.07 4.20
N ARG A 10 25.15 23.79 5.31
CA ARG A 10 24.14 24.73 5.80
C ARG A 10 23.83 25.83 4.78
N LYS A 11 24.87 26.40 4.18
CA LYS A 11 24.73 27.42 3.13
C LYS A 11 23.97 26.88 1.92
N ILE A 12 24.34 25.70 1.43
CA ILE A 12 23.66 25.03 0.30
C ILE A 12 22.18 24.78 0.64
N MET A 13 21.89 24.31 1.85
CA MET A 13 20.53 24.09 2.29
C MET A 13 19.73 25.40 2.30
N LEU A 14 20.26 26.47 2.87
CA LEU A 14 19.60 27.77 2.89
C LEU A 14 19.36 28.32 1.49
N GLU A 15 20.33 28.20 0.58
CA GLU A 15 20.17 28.60 -0.83
C GLU A 15 19.05 27.81 -1.50
N LYS A 16 18.94 26.51 -1.24
CA LYS A 16 17.85 25.65 -1.74
C LYS A 16 16.49 26.05 -1.18
N LEU A 17 16.41 26.30 0.13
CA LEU A 17 15.16 26.74 0.78
C LEU A 17 14.71 28.11 0.25
N GLU A 18 15.65 29.04 0.07
CA GLU A 18 15.39 30.35 -0.52
C GLU A 18 14.83 30.25 -1.95
N ALA A 19 15.43 29.41 -2.80
CA ALA A 19 14.94 29.18 -4.15
C ALA A 19 13.48 28.64 -4.14
N MET A 20 13.15 27.75 -3.23
CA MET A 20 11.79 27.20 -3.09
C MET A 20 10.82 28.22 -2.51
N HIS A 21 11.25 29.02 -1.54
CA HIS A 21 10.45 30.09 -0.96
C HIS A 21 10.07 31.15 -2.02
N ASN A 22 10.99 31.50 -2.89
CA ASN A 22 10.77 32.41 -4.02
C ASN A 22 9.75 31.87 -5.04
N LEU A 23 9.57 30.54 -5.11
CA LEU A 23 8.50 29.89 -5.89
C LEU A 23 7.15 29.85 -5.17
N GLY A 24 7.07 30.39 -3.95
CA GLY A 24 5.84 30.44 -3.17
C GLY A 24 5.67 29.31 -2.15
N ILE A 25 6.64 28.42 -2.00
CA ILE A 25 6.61 27.35 -0.96
C ILE A 25 6.88 28.00 0.39
N ARG A 26 6.11 27.62 1.41
CA ARG A 26 6.21 28.19 2.77
C ARG A 26 6.51 27.16 3.84
N ARG A 27 6.17 25.88 3.60
CA ARG A 27 6.37 24.82 4.57
C ARG A 27 7.46 23.88 4.10
N PHE A 28 8.46 23.65 4.94
CA PHE A 28 9.67 22.91 4.62
C PHE A 28 9.89 21.75 5.58
N ALA A 29 10.61 20.74 5.10
CA ALA A 29 10.99 19.58 5.89
C ALA A 29 12.43 19.17 5.56
N ILE A 30 13.16 18.68 6.57
CA ILE A 30 14.50 18.12 6.41
C ILE A 30 14.45 16.65 6.83
N PHE A 31 14.89 15.78 5.94
CA PHE A 31 14.81 14.33 6.10
C PHE A 31 16.20 13.71 6.23
N PHE A 32 16.40 12.89 7.26
CA PHE A 32 17.60 12.11 7.52
C PHE A 32 17.33 10.60 7.56
N ASP A 33 16.23 10.15 6.95
CA ASP A 33 15.77 8.77 6.96
C ASP A 33 16.78 7.79 6.36
N ASP A 34 17.16 7.91 5.10
CA ASP A 34 17.91 6.90 4.36
C ASP A 34 19.41 7.25 4.14
N ILE A 35 20.01 8.09 4.99
CA ILE A 35 21.39 8.56 4.80
C ILE A 35 22.49 7.59 5.28
N LYS A 36 22.16 6.66 6.19
CA LYS A 36 23.06 5.57 6.60
C LYS A 36 22.34 4.25 6.42
N GLY A 37 22.75 3.59 5.39
CA GLY A 37 22.49 2.23 4.96
C GLY A 37 21.38 1.44 5.64
N MET A 38 20.20 1.40 5.03
CA MET A 38 19.24 0.31 5.26
C MET A 38 19.84 -1.08 4.99
N THR A 39 21.02 -1.17 4.35
CA THR A 39 21.72 -2.40 3.99
C THR A 39 22.76 -2.86 5.02
N GLU A 40 23.25 -1.95 5.84
CA GLU A 40 24.12 -2.28 6.98
C GLU A 40 23.40 -1.83 8.24
N LYS A 41 23.29 -2.69 9.25
CA LYS A 41 22.92 -2.32 10.62
C LYS A 41 24.01 -1.41 11.21
N SER A 42 24.35 -0.31 10.51
CA SER A 42 25.25 0.70 11.02
C SER A 42 24.45 1.50 12.02
N SER A 43 24.73 1.24 13.26
CA SER A 43 24.19 1.98 14.39
C SER A 43 24.53 3.47 14.22
N VAL A 44 23.52 4.28 13.96
CA VAL A 44 23.61 5.70 14.27
C VAL A 44 23.77 5.85 15.78
N ASP A 45 24.47 6.85 16.22
CA ASP A 45 24.75 7.09 17.64
C ASP A 45 24.26 8.48 18.13
N ALA A 46 24.52 8.79 19.38
CA ALA A 46 24.13 10.06 19.96
C ALA A 46 24.83 11.27 19.33
N GLU A 47 26.04 11.09 18.74
CA GLU A 47 26.75 12.17 18.03
C GLU A 47 26.10 12.46 16.69
N ASP A 48 25.73 11.41 15.94
CA ASP A 48 24.94 11.56 14.70
C ASP A 48 23.65 12.33 14.97
N ALA A 49 22.93 11.96 16.03
CA ALA A 49 21.69 12.61 16.45
C ALA A 49 21.90 14.10 16.78
N ARG A 50 22.96 14.41 17.52
CA ARG A 50 23.33 15.80 17.86
C ARG A 50 23.57 16.61 16.58
N ASN A 51 24.42 16.10 15.71
CA ASN A 51 24.78 16.77 14.48
C ASN A 51 23.57 17.06 13.59
N GLN A 52 22.66 16.10 13.46
CA GLN A 52 21.43 16.26 12.67
C GLN A 52 20.45 17.25 13.31
N ALA A 53 20.20 17.14 14.61
CA ALA A 53 19.26 18.01 15.32
C ALA A 53 19.76 19.47 15.36
N GLU A 54 21.05 19.70 15.65
CA GLU A 54 21.67 21.04 15.63
C GLU A 54 21.61 21.65 14.22
N PHE A 55 21.88 20.86 13.17
CA PHE A 55 21.74 21.31 11.78
C PHE A 55 20.33 21.81 11.47
N ILE A 56 19.29 21.03 11.84
CA ILE A 56 17.90 21.45 11.63
C ILE A 56 17.61 22.74 12.39
N ASN A 57 18.03 22.81 13.66
CA ASN A 57 17.78 23.97 14.50
C ASN A 57 18.40 25.24 13.93
N GLU A 58 19.65 25.17 13.49
CA GLU A 58 20.35 26.31 12.94
C GLU A 58 19.79 26.76 11.58
N VAL A 59 19.54 25.80 10.66
CA VAL A 59 18.93 26.11 9.38
C VAL A 59 17.54 26.73 9.56
N GLN A 60 16.70 26.15 10.43
CA GLN A 60 15.38 26.71 10.73
C GLN A 60 15.49 28.13 11.30
N LYS A 61 16.35 28.31 12.29
CA LYS A 61 16.54 29.61 12.96
C LYS A 61 16.95 30.69 11.97
N GLU A 62 17.95 30.43 11.13
CA GLU A 62 18.47 31.39 10.15
C GLU A 62 17.43 31.68 9.07
N PHE A 63 16.79 30.62 8.51
CA PHE A 63 15.81 30.80 7.48
C PHE A 63 14.57 31.57 7.94
N ARG A 64 14.02 31.23 9.12
CA ARG A 64 12.85 31.91 9.66
C ARG A 64 13.13 33.33 10.15
N ALA A 65 14.37 33.64 10.51
CA ALA A 65 14.77 35.03 10.80
C ALA A 65 14.70 35.93 9.54
N ALA A 66 14.91 35.36 8.37
CA ALA A 66 14.75 36.06 7.08
C ALA A 66 13.32 36.02 6.51
N HIS A 67 12.50 35.05 6.94
CA HIS A 67 11.17 34.76 6.38
C HIS A 67 10.15 34.54 7.50
N GLU A 68 9.54 35.62 8.00
CA GLU A 68 8.52 35.57 9.07
C GLU A 68 7.25 34.78 8.71
N ASP A 69 6.97 34.62 7.40
CA ASP A 69 5.84 33.86 6.87
C ASP A 69 6.11 32.34 6.77
N ALA A 70 7.33 31.88 7.07
CA ALA A 70 7.67 30.46 7.10
C ALA A 70 7.34 29.86 8.48
N PRO A 71 6.44 28.87 8.55
CA PRO A 71 6.15 28.15 9.78
C PRO A 71 7.35 27.29 10.21
N PRO A 72 7.33 26.74 11.45
CA PRO A 72 8.32 25.77 11.88
C PRO A 72 8.47 24.60 10.92
N PHE A 73 9.69 24.06 10.84
CA PHE A 73 10.00 22.95 9.94
C PHE A 73 9.43 21.62 10.42
N LEU A 74 9.36 20.68 9.49
CA LEU A 74 9.16 19.28 9.80
C LEU A 74 10.49 18.54 9.66
N ALA A 75 10.62 17.40 10.34
CA ALA A 75 11.82 16.59 10.27
C ALA A 75 11.49 15.10 10.26
N VAL A 76 12.30 14.32 9.54
CA VAL A 76 12.37 12.88 9.67
C VAL A 76 13.75 12.53 10.20
N PRO A 77 13.87 11.95 11.43
CA PRO A 77 15.15 11.48 11.96
C PRO A 77 15.60 10.20 11.25
N THR A 78 16.84 9.75 11.47
CA THR A 78 17.29 8.46 10.91
C THR A 78 16.57 7.27 11.55
N GLU A 79 16.32 7.31 12.87
CA GLU A 79 15.47 6.33 13.56
C GLU A 79 14.02 6.87 13.57
N TYR A 80 13.18 6.49 12.59
CA TYR A 80 11.86 7.08 12.36
C TYR A 80 10.68 6.09 12.49
N TYR A 81 10.94 4.82 12.80
CA TYR A 81 9.93 3.81 13.10
C TYR A 81 10.25 3.08 14.40
N TYR A 82 9.24 2.56 15.09
CA TYR A 82 9.36 2.08 16.46
C TYR A 82 10.45 1.02 16.68
N GLU A 83 10.51 -0.01 15.82
CA GLU A 83 11.51 -1.09 15.95
C GLU A 83 12.95 -0.58 15.82
N ASP A 84 13.15 0.55 15.12
CA ASP A 84 14.48 1.16 15.01
C ASP A 84 14.76 2.19 16.12
N MET A 85 13.74 2.74 16.78
CA MET A 85 13.88 3.74 17.84
C MET A 85 14.26 3.16 19.19
N VAL A 86 13.99 1.86 19.43
CA VAL A 86 14.14 1.25 20.75
C VAL A 86 15.03 0.01 20.75
N THR A 87 15.54 -0.31 21.96
CA THR A 87 16.06 -1.64 22.30
C THR A 87 15.20 -2.20 23.43
N GLY A 88 14.38 -3.19 23.12
CA GLY A 88 13.28 -3.57 24.02
C GLY A 88 12.22 -2.47 24.07
N THR A 89 12.10 -1.80 25.20
CA THR A 89 11.20 -0.64 25.39
C THR A 89 11.95 0.68 25.61
N ASP A 90 13.28 0.63 25.72
CA ASP A 90 14.10 1.79 26.01
C ASP A 90 14.54 2.49 24.73
N PRO A 91 14.45 3.83 24.66
CA PRO A 91 14.92 4.59 23.51
C PRO A 91 16.43 4.41 23.32
N LYS A 92 16.85 4.14 22.09
CA LYS A 92 18.25 4.08 21.72
C LYS A 92 18.96 5.42 21.97
N PRO A 93 20.31 5.43 22.06
CA PRO A 93 21.09 6.65 22.29
C PRO A 93 20.81 7.75 21.25
N TYR A 94 20.66 7.39 19.97
CA TYR A 94 20.30 8.33 18.91
C TYR A 94 18.92 8.95 19.16
N THR A 95 17.86 8.16 19.31
CA THR A 95 16.49 8.63 19.54
C THR A 95 16.42 9.57 20.73
N ARG A 96 17.08 9.23 21.84
CA ARG A 96 17.14 10.07 23.05
C ARG A 96 17.81 11.41 22.77
N ALA A 97 19.03 11.39 22.21
CA ALA A 97 19.80 12.62 21.95
C ALA A 97 19.08 13.52 20.94
N PHE A 98 18.50 12.95 19.88
CA PHE A 98 17.76 13.72 18.89
C PHE A 98 16.55 14.43 19.50
N SER A 99 15.78 13.74 20.38
CA SER A 99 14.63 14.30 21.04
C SER A 99 14.96 15.44 22.00
N GLU A 100 16.10 15.33 22.72
CA GLU A 100 16.55 16.32 23.70
C GLU A 100 17.09 17.60 23.03
N ILE A 101 17.68 17.49 21.84
CA ILE A 101 18.39 18.59 21.16
C ILE A 101 17.50 19.33 20.16
N LEU A 102 16.65 18.59 19.45
CA LEU A 102 15.79 19.19 18.42
C LEU A 102 14.84 20.22 19.02
N SER A 103 14.76 21.39 18.39
CA SER A 103 13.86 22.48 18.78
C SER A 103 12.42 21.99 18.97
N PRO A 104 11.71 22.36 20.06
CA PRO A 104 10.39 21.84 20.35
C PRO A 104 9.30 22.28 19.37
N ASP A 105 9.53 23.30 18.55
CA ASP A 105 8.63 23.76 17.50
C ASP A 105 8.75 22.96 16.19
N VAL A 106 9.83 22.18 16.01
CA VAL A 106 9.97 21.27 14.86
C VAL A 106 9.07 20.07 15.04
N THR A 107 8.21 19.81 14.07
CA THR A 107 7.36 18.61 14.05
C THR A 107 8.12 17.43 13.45
N MET A 108 8.25 16.33 14.21
CA MET A 108 8.86 15.10 13.74
C MET A 108 7.81 14.18 13.13
N LEU A 109 8.21 13.43 12.11
CA LEU A 109 7.35 12.46 11.42
C LEU A 109 7.74 11.02 11.80
N TYR A 110 6.74 10.15 11.88
CA TYR A 110 6.80 8.76 12.29
C TYR A 110 6.03 7.88 11.30
N THR A 111 6.53 6.68 10.98
CA THR A 111 5.92 5.81 9.97
C THR A 111 5.14 4.61 10.56
N GLY A 112 5.23 4.37 11.85
CA GLY A 112 4.61 3.23 12.52
C GLY A 112 5.64 2.26 13.11
N ASN A 113 5.22 1.06 13.46
CA ASN A 113 6.10 0.05 14.03
C ASN A 113 7.28 -0.32 13.11
N GLY A 114 7.07 -0.25 11.80
CA GLY A 114 8.08 -0.41 10.75
C GLY A 114 8.01 0.71 9.72
N VAL A 115 8.83 0.61 8.65
CA VAL A 115 8.80 1.53 7.51
C VAL A 115 7.43 1.52 6.83
N VAL A 116 6.88 0.33 6.60
CA VAL A 116 5.52 0.10 6.09
C VAL A 116 4.83 -0.87 7.05
N THR A 117 3.76 -0.41 7.68
CA THR A 117 3.08 -1.13 8.77
C THR A 117 1.59 -1.33 8.48
N GLU A 118 0.99 -2.31 9.16
CA GLU A 118 -0.44 -2.64 9.06
C GLU A 118 -1.34 -1.47 9.48
N GLY A 119 -0.91 -0.71 10.48
CA GLY A 119 -1.64 0.41 11.05
C GLY A 119 -0.86 1.13 12.11
N ILE A 120 -1.39 2.25 12.58
CA ILE A 120 -0.91 3.00 13.73
C ILE A 120 -2.12 3.23 14.66
N SER A 121 -2.04 2.74 15.91
CA SER A 121 -3.08 2.97 16.90
C SER A 121 -2.88 4.26 17.70
N ASN A 122 -3.93 4.71 18.38
CA ASN A 122 -3.82 5.85 19.33
C ASN A 122 -2.86 5.53 20.48
N GLU A 123 -2.85 4.28 20.94
CA GLU A 123 -1.98 3.79 22.01
C GLU A 123 -0.52 3.79 21.57
N GLU A 124 -0.25 3.33 20.37
CA GLU A 124 1.08 3.36 19.75
C GLU A 124 1.61 4.79 19.64
N LEU A 125 0.81 5.72 19.07
CA LEU A 125 1.23 7.13 18.99
C LEU A 125 1.55 7.71 20.38
N LYS A 126 0.72 7.43 21.37
CA LYS A 126 0.93 7.91 22.74
C LYS A 126 2.23 7.39 23.34
N GLN A 127 2.58 6.14 23.03
CA GLN A 127 3.83 5.53 23.44
C GLN A 127 5.03 6.23 22.81
N VAL A 128 5.02 6.42 21.47
CA VAL A 128 6.16 7.04 20.76
C VAL A 128 6.25 8.54 21.04
N ASP A 129 5.14 9.25 21.24
CA ASP A 129 5.12 10.62 21.73
C ASP A 129 5.86 10.74 23.07
N GLY A 130 5.70 9.75 23.95
CA GLY A 130 6.41 9.65 25.22
C GLY A 130 7.92 9.48 25.07
N LEU A 131 8.39 8.72 24.05
CA LEU A 131 9.81 8.54 23.77
C LEU A 131 10.50 9.84 23.34
N TYR A 132 9.80 10.66 22.56
CA TYR A 132 10.31 11.93 22.07
C TYR A 132 9.90 13.15 22.93
N GLY A 133 9.03 12.96 23.93
CA GLY A 133 8.53 14.04 24.78
C GLY A 133 7.71 15.10 24.00
N ARG A 134 7.18 14.74 22.84
CA ARG A 134 6.37 15.62 21.95
C ARG A 134 5.44 14.81 21.07
N SER A 135 4.35 15.42 20.60
CA SER A 135 3.46 14.80 19.62
C SER A 135 4.10 14.69 18.25
N LEU A 136 4.06 13.50 17.67
CA LEU A 136 4.62 13.20 16.34
C LEU A 136 3.56 13.35 15.25
N GLY A 137 4.00 13.81 14.07
CA GLY A 137 3.23 13.68 12.85
C GLY A 137 3.36 12.27 12.25
N VAL A 138 2.47 11.93 11.36
CA VAL A 138 2.47 10.63 10.68
C VAL A 138 2.92 10.79 9.23
N TRP A 139 3.89 9.98 8.82
CA TRP A 139 4.23 9.71 7.44
C TRP A 139 3.72 8.32 7.08
N TRP A 140 2.65 8.27 6.31
CA TRP A 140 1.99 7.01 5.95
C TRP A 140 2.46 6.49 4.60
N ASN A 141 3.13 5.33 4.59
CA ASN A 141 3.68 4.71 3.40
C ASN A 141 2.64 3.86 2.65
N TYR A 142 1.51 4.51 2.31
CA TYR A 142 0.48 4.03 1.40
C TYR A 142 -0.15 5.24 0.69
N PRO A 143 -0.33 5.22 -0.63
CA PRO A 143 -0.25 4.10 -1.57
C PRO A 143 1.10 3.90 -2.29
N VAL A 144 2.24 4.25 -1.72
CA VAL A 144 3.54 4.03 -2.37
C VAL A 144 3.78 2.54 -2.70
N THR A 145 4.42 2.27 -3.85
CA THR A 145 4.68 0.91 -4.34
C THR A 145 6.11 0.70 -4.83
N ASP A 146 7.06 1.56 -4.46
CA ASP A 146 8.46 1.48 -4.90
C ASP A 146 9.17 0.20 -4.42
N TYR A 147 8.78 -0.32 -3.25
CA TYR A 147 9.25 -1.60 -2.71
C TYR A 147 8.52 -2.82 -3.30
N GLN A 148 7.48 -2.63 -4.11
CA GLN A 148 6.69 -3.70 -4.74
C GLN A 148 6.07 -3.23 -6.09
N GLU A 149 6.91 -2.75 -6.98
CA GLU A 149 6.51 -2.09 -8.25
C GLU A 149 5.60 -2.91 -9.17
N ALA A 150 5.54 -4.23 -8.98
CA ALA A 150 4.67 -5.11 -9.75
C ALA A 150 3.17 -4.92 -9.43
N LYS A 151 2.83 -4.38 -8.25
CA LYS A 151 1.45 -4.11 -7.78
C LYS A 151 1.09 -2.63 -7.87
N LEU A 152 -0.20 -2.38 -7.85
CA LEU A 152 -0.79 -1.07 -7.60
C LEU A 152 -1.44 -1.07 -6.22
N ALA A 153 -1.46 0.08 -5.55
CA ALA A 153 -2.12 0.28 -4.26
C ALA A 153 -3.36 1.15 -4.48
N LEU A 154 -4.50 0.53 -4.76
CA LEU A 154 -5.73 1.21 -5.21
C LEU A 154 -6.82 1.25 -4.13
N GLY A 155 -6.55 0.75 -2.93
CA GLY A 155 -7.50 0.75 -1.81
C GLY A 155 -7.60 2.09 -1.08
N PRO A 156 -8.51 2.19 -0.11
CA PRO A 156 -8.60 3.35 0.77
C PRO A 156 -7.45 3.39 1.77
N ILE A 157 -7.23 4.55 2.38
CA ILE A 157 -6.41 4.68 3.58
C ILE A 157 -7.15 4.00 4.73
N VAL A 158 -6.46 3.11 5.46
CA VAL A 158 -7.03 2.36 6.58
C VAL A 158 -6.08 2.32 7.77
N ASN A 159 -6.60 1.94 8.94
CA ASN A 159 -5.84 1.62 10.14
C ASN A 159 -4.97 2.78 10.67
N LEU A 160 -5.36 4.02 10.45
CA LEU A 160 -4.75 5.20 11.04
C LEU A 160 -5.45 5.60 12.35
N PRO A 161 -4.75 6.36 13.24
CA PRO A 161 -5.28 6.74 14.54
C PRO A 161 -6.54 7.58 14.43
N LYS A 162 -7.53 7.33 15.29
CA LYS A 162 -8.75 8.14 15.39
C LYS A 162 -8.56 9.30 16.36
N GLN A 163 -7.52 10.11 16.15
CA GLN A 163 -7.27 11.31 16.94
C GLN A 163 -7.73 12.54 16.17
N GLU A 164 -8.31 13.50 16.87
CA GLU A 164 -8.80 14.75 16.29
C GLU A 164 -7.69 15.61 15.68
N THR A 165 -6.45 15.53 16.19
CA THR A 165 -5.35 16.36 15.72
C THR A 165 -4.02 15.62 15.69
N LEU A 166 -3.56 15.29 14.49
CA LEU A 166 -2.15 15.00 14.22
C LEU A 166 -1.44 16.31 13.88
N PRO A 167 -0.25 16.60 14.44
CA PRO A 167 0.47 17.84 14.13
C PRO A 167 0.88 17.94 12.64
N ALA A 168 1.08 16.79 11.99
CA ALA A 168 1.28 16.68 10.54
C ALA A 168 0.85 15.29 10.05
N LEU A 169 0.44 15.23 8.79
CA LEU A 169 0.07 13.99 8.13
C LEU A 169 0.54 14.03 6.67
N PHE A 170 1.30 13.01 6.27
CA PHE A 170 1.80 12.81 4.92
C PHE A 170 1.37 11.46 4.40
N PHE A 171 0.95 11.42 3.14
CA PHE A 171 0.72 10.19 2.38
C PHE A 171 1.76 10.09 1.28
N ASN A 172 2.52 9.01 1.26
CA ASN A 172 3.51 8.74 0.22
C ASN A 172 2.81 8.10 -1.00
N PRO A 173 2.74 8.76 -2.18
CA PRO A 173 2.00 8.26 -3.33
C PRO A 173 2.81 7.28 -4.17
N MET A 174 2.12 6.52 -5.04
CA MET A 174 2.76 5.78 -6.12
C MET A 174 3.38 6.75 -7.14
N LYS A 175 4.33 6.24 -7.96
CA LYS A 175 4.76 6.92 -9.20
C LYS A 175 3.63 7.09 -10.24
N HIS A 176 2.50 6.43 -10.04
CA HIS A 176 1.29 6.48 -10.86
C HIS A 176 0.38 7.61 -10.35
N GLU A 177 0.61 8.83 -10.85
CA GLU A 177 -0.04 10.05 -10.36
C GLU A 177 -1.58 9.99 -10.36
N ARG A 178 -2.16 9.50 -11.47
CA ARG A 178 -3.62 9.45 -11.61
C ARG A 178 -4.26 8.43 -10.70
N LEU A 179 -3.65 7.27 -10.59
CA LEU A 179 -4.16 6.18 -9.76
C LEU A 179 -3.97 6.45 -8.26
N SER A 180 -2.90 7.14 -7.86
CA SER A 180 -2.68 7.56 -6.47
C SER A 180 -3.83 8.40 -5.91
N LYS A 181 -4.55 9.14 -6.77
CA LYS A 181 -5.68 9.98 -6.36
C LYS A 181 -6.83 9.20 -5.74
N ILE A 182 -6.95 7.91 -6.00
CA ILE A 182 -7.97 7.04 -5.36
C ILE A 182 -7.72 7.03 -3.84
N ALA A 183 -6.55 6.57 -3.42
CA ALA A 183 -6.19 6.50 -2.00
C ALA A 183 -6.05 7.91 -1.37
N LEU A 184 -5.41 8.85 -2.07
CA LEU A 184 -5.19 10.20 -1.55
C LEU A 184 -6.51 10.96 -1.30
N ALA A 185 -7.56 10.71 -2.09
CA ALA A 185 -8.87 11.30 -1.83
C ALA A 185 -9.48 10.80 -0.52
N THR A 186 -9.33 9.51 -0.23
CA THR A 186 -9.77 8.93 1.06
C THR A 186 -8.93 9.44 2.22
N GLY A 187 -7.62 9.62 2.01
CA GLY A 187 -6.71 10.22 2.98
C GLY A 187 -7.08 11.67 3.31
N ALA A 188 -7.54 12.44 2.32
CA ALA A 188 -8.05 13.79 2.56
C ALA A 188 -9.34 13.80 3.39
N GLU A 189 -10.25 12.86 3.19
CA GLU A 189 -11.44 12.70 4.03
C GLU A 189 -11.06 12.29 5.46
N TYR A 190 -10.14 11.33 5.62
CA TYR A 190 -9.61 10.96 6.92
C TYR A 190 -8.99 12.17 7.64
N ALA A 191 -8.11 12.93 6.98
CA ALA A 191 -7.47 14.10 7.57
C ALA A 191 -8.46 15.19 8.00
N HIS A 192 -9.61 15.29 7.32
CA HIS A 192 -10.66 16.25 7.67
C HIS A 192 -11.48 15.84 8.90
N ASN A 193 -11.77 14.55 9.06
CA ASN A 193 -12.58 14.04 10.17
C ASN A 193 -12.18 12.58 10.51
N PRO A 194 -11.06 12.37 11.24
CA PRO A 194 -10.55 11.03 11.53
C PRO A 194 -11.52 10.17 12.35
N GLU A 195 -12.26 10.80 13.27
CA GLU A 195 -13.17 10.10 14.18
C GLU A 195 -14.35 9.44 13.43
N HIS A 196 -14.87 10.10 12.41
CA HIS A 196 -16.03 9.63 11.64
C HIS A 196 -15.65 9.11 10.24
N TYR A 197 -14.38 8.91 9.99
CA TYR A 197 -13.92 8.40 8.71
C TYR A 197 -14.35 6.94 8.50
N ALA A 198 -15.04 6.71 7.38
CA ALA A 198 -15.49 5.40 6.93
C ALA A 198 -14.75 5.05 5.62
N PRO A 199 -13.71 4.18 5.66
CA PRO A 199 -12.81 3.93 4.53
C PRO A 199 -13.52 3.49 3.25
N GLU A 200 -14.39 2.49 3.34
CA GLU A 200 -15.09 1.91 2.18
C GLU A 200 -16.02 2.94 1.50
N GLU A 201 -16.76 3.72 2.30
CA GLU A 201 -17.63 4.76 1.77
C GLU A 201 -16.83 5.90 1.13
N ALA A 202 -15.73 6.32 1.76
CA ALA A 202 -14.84 7.33 1.21
C ALA A 202 -14.22 6.86 -0.12
N TRP A 203 -13.88 5.58 -0.19
CA TRP A 203 -13.31 4.95 -1.38
C TRP A 203 -14.32 4.91 -2.54
N SER A 204 -15.55 4.44 -2.29
CA SER A 204 -16.61 4.46 -3.30
C SER A 204 -16.88 5.88 -3.80
N ARG A 205 -16.98 6.89 -2.91
CA ARG A 205 -17.12 8.31 -3.31
C ARG A 205 -15.94 8.80 -4.15
N ALA A 206 -14.71 8.40 -3.80
CA ALA A 206 -13.53 8.78 -4.57
C ALA A 206 -13.56 8.20 -5.98
N LEU A 207 -13.96 6.94 -6.13
CA LEU A 207 -14.11 6.27 -7.41
C LEU A 207 -15.24 6.88 -8.25
N GLU A 208 -16.40 7.13 -7.66
CA GLU A 208 -17.54 7.80 -8.33
C GLU A 208 -17.13 9.18 -8.87
N LYS A 209 -16.47 9.99 -8.04
CA LYS A 209 -16.03 11.34 -8.42
C LYS A 209 -14.99 11.34 -9.54
N GLN A 210 -14.07 10.35 -9.54
CA GLN A 210 -12.96 10.32 -10.50
C GLN A 210 -13.32 9.62 -11.81
N TYR A 211 -14.16 8.59 -11.77
CA TYR A 211 -14.44 7.71 -12.91
C TYR A 211 -15.89 7.76 -13.42
N GLY A 212 -16.82 8.36 -12.69
CA GLY A 212 -18.21 8.53 -13.09
C GLY A 212 -18.88 7.22 -13.53
N LYS A 213 -19.27 7.10 -14.81
CA LYS A 213 -19.93 5.89 -15.32
C LYS A 213 -19.07 4.63 -15.29
N LEU A 214 -17.76 4.76 -15.12
CA LEU A 214 -16.82 3.66 -15.02
C LEU A 214 -16.50 3.32 -13.56
N ALA A 215 -17.12 3.99 -12.58
CA ALA A 215 -16.78 3.82 -11.17
C ALA A 215 -16.94 2.37 -10.70
N GLY A 216 -18.06 1.71 -11.02
CA GLY A 216 -18.27 0.32 -10.63
C GLY A 216 -17.27 -0.66 -11.26
N ASP A 217 -16.89 -0.45 -12.52
CA ASP A 217 -15.86 -1.26 -13.18
C ASP A 217 -14.47 -1.01 -12.56
N MET A 218 -14.20 0.25 -12.20
CA MET A 218 -12.94 0.63 -11.58
C MET A 218 -12.87 0.14 -10.12
N GLU A 219 -13.98 0.14 -9.40
CA GLU A 219 -14.11 -0.43 -8.06
C GLU A 219 -13.80 -1.92 -8.07
N LEU A 220 -14.42 -2.66 -9.00
CA LEU A 220 -14.15 -4.09 -9.16
C LEU A 220 -12.69 -4.37 -9.48
N PHE A 221 -12.07 -3.61 -10.38
CA PHE A 221 -10.64 -3.73 -10.69
C PHE A 221 -9.76 -3.36 -9.50
N ALA A 222 -10.02 -2.23 -8.86
CA ALA A 222 -9.22 -1.70 -7.76
C ALA A 222 -9.29 -2.59 -6.51
N ALA A 223 -10.44 -3.22 -6.24
CA ALA A 223 -10.59 -4.19 -5.15
C ALA A 223 -9.57 -5.34 -5.21
N HIS A 224 -9.10 -5.70 -6.39
CA HIS A 224 -8.10 -6.75 -6.59
C HIS A 224 -6.64 -6.29 -6.47
N SER A 225 -6.39 -5.02 -6.10
CA SER A 225 -5.05 -4.44 -5.97
C SER A 225 -5.01 -3.38 -4.87
N GLN A 226 -5.33 -3.77 -3.66
CA GLN A 226 -5.37 -2.90 -2.47
C GLN A 226 -4.24 -3.21 -1.49
N ARG A 227 -3.96 -4.50 -1.28
CA ARG A 227 -3.00 -5.00 -0.30
C ARG A 227 -1.58 -4.92 -0.82
N MET A 228 -0.71 -4.25 -0.06
CA MET A 228 0.73 -4.28 -0.23
C MET A 228 1.32 -5.19 0.83
N GLU A 229 1.95 -6.29 0.39
CA GLU A 229 2.47 -7.30 1.30
C GLU A 229 3.71 -8.00 0.74
N ASN A 230 4.78 -8.04 1.54
CA ASN A 230 5.98 -8.82 1.30
C ASN A 230 6.57 -9.30 2.64
N SER A 231 7.83 -9.70 2.70
CA SER A 231 8.46 -10.23 3.92
C SER A 231 8.60 -9.21 5.07
N TRP A 232 8.47 -7.92 4.82
CA TRP A 232 8.68 -6.86 5.81
C TRP A 232 7.63 -5.74 5.77
N ALA A 233 6.83 -5.67 4.72
CA ALA A 233 5.83 -4.61 4.52
C ALA A 233 4.42 -5.22 4.49
N HIS A 234 3.51 -4.67 5.28
CA HIS A 234 2.10 -5.08 5.35
C HIS A 234 1.24 -3.83 5.46
N CYS A 235 0.46 -3.52 4.43
CA CYS A 235 -0.37 -2.32 4.41
C CYS A 235 -1.56 -2.44 3.45
N GLY A 236 -2.63 -1.74 3.75
CA GLY A 236 -3.85 -1.68 2.94
C GLY A 236 -4.83 -2.83 3.19
N PRO A 237 -6.08 -2.68 2.72
CA PRO A 237 -7.13 -3.71 2.84
C PRO A 237 -6.75 -5.00 2.10
N GLN A 238 -7.39 -6.10 2.45
CA GLN A 238 -7.23 -7.36 1.73
C GLN A 238 -7.78 -7.27 0.31
N ASP A 239 -7.04 -7.83 -0.67
CA ASP A 239 -7.46 -7.87 -2.07
C ASP A 239 -8.75 -8.67 -2.23
N ALA A 240 -9.80 -8.05 -2.76
CA ALA A 240 -11.10 -8.64 -3.09
C ALA A 240 -11.61 -9.63 -2.02
N ALA A 241 -11.65 -9.20 -0.76
CA ALA A 241 -12.00 -10.04 0.39
C ALA A 241 -13.37 -10.73 0.27
N ALA A 242 -14.34 -10.13 -0.43
CA ALA A 242 -15.64 -10.75 -0.68
C ALA A 242 -15.50 -11.96 -1.60
N LEU A 243 -14.81 -11.82 -2.73
CA LEU A 243 -14.56 -12.93 -3.65
C LEU A 243 -13.77 -14.08 -2.96
N ARG A 244 -12.80 -13.75 -2.08
CA ARG A 244 -12.07 -14.79 -1.34
C ARG A 244 -13.02 -15.63 -0.48
N ARG A 245 -13.97 -15.01 0.25
CA ARG A 245 -14.97 -15.74 1.04
C ARG A 245 -15.86 -16.63 0.16
N GLU A 246 -16.33 -16.09 -0.97
CA GLU A 246 -17.15 -16.88 -1.93
C GLU A 246 -16.36 -18.08 -2.49
N MET A 247 -15.06 -17.93 -2.74
CA MET A 247 -14.21 -19.05 -3.15
C MET A 247 -14.03 -20.08 -2.04
N ASP A 248 -13.88 -19.66 -0.79
CA ASP A 248 -13.74 -20.57 0.35
C ASP A 248 -15.04 -21.39 0.56
N ASP A 249 -16.21 -20.75 0.46
CA ASP A 249 -17.51 -21.43 0.54
C ASP A 249 -17.71 -22.37 -0.66
N PHE A 250 -17.36 -21.95 -1.87
CA PHE A 250 -17.36 -22.79 -3.07
C PHE A 250 -16.56 -24.07 -2.86
N TRP A 251 -15.30 -23.99 -2.41
CA TRP A 251 -14.46 -25.18 -2.24
C TRP A 251 -15.02 -26.13 -1.18
N LYS A 252 -15.57 -25.59 -0.11
CA LYS A 252 -16.24 -26.37 0.96
C LYS A 252 -17.42 -27.17 0.40
N HIS A 253 -18.31 -26.53 -0.34
CA HIS A 253 -19.48 -27.18 -0.92
C HIS A 253 -19.13 -28.03 -2.14
N TRP A 254 -18.13 -27.61 -2.92
CA TRP A 254 -17.67 -28.39 -4.07
C TRP A 254 -17.17 -29.77 -3.70
N ALA A 255 -16.50 -29.92 -2.57
CA ALA A 255 -16.04 -31.22 -2.06
C ALA A 255 -17.20 -32.18 -1.71
N THR A 256 -18.30 -31.64 -1.19
CA THR A 256 -19.47 -32.42 -0.76
C THR A 256 -20.51 -32.65 -1.86
N GLY A 257 -20.57 -31.75 -2.83
CA GLY A 257 -21.56 -31.77 -3.90
C GLY A 257 -22.96 -31.27 -3.48
N GLY A 258 -23.93 -31.44 -4.37
CA GLY A 258 -25.31 -31.02 -4.10
C GLY A 258 -25.62 -29.63 -4.70
N ILE A 259 -26.81 -29.11 -4.30
CA ILE A 259 -27.32 -27.86 -4.89
C ILE A 259 -26.50 -26.64 -4.51
N GLU A 260 -25.93 -26.59 -3.31
CA GLU A 260 -25.11 -25.51 -2.82
C GLU A 260 -23.82 -25.36 -3.69
N ALA A 261 -23.16 -26.46 -4.01
CA ALA A 261 -22.03 -26.47 -4.90
C ALA A 261 -22.33 -25.91 -6.31
N GLU A 262 -23.53 -26.19 -6.83
CA GLU A 262 -23.96 -25.67 -8.13
C GLU A 262 -24.30 -24.16 -8.05
N LEU A 263 -24.89 -23.71 -6.95
CA LEU A 263 -25.17 -22.29 -6.73
C LEU A 263 -23.89 -21.48 -6.59
N ASP A 264 -22.92 -21.93 -5.80
CA ASP A 264 -21.63 -21.27 -5.67
C ASP A 264 -20.85 -21.26 -7.00
N TRP A 265 -20.93 -22.35 -7.77
CA TRP A 265 -20.33 -22.40 -9.11
C TRP A 265 -20.93 -21.32 -10.03
N LEU A 266 -22.26 -21.12 -10.00
CA LEU A 266 -22.94 -20.09 -10.77
C LEU A 266 -22.54 -18.68 -10.29
N GLU A 267 -22.41 -18.46 -8.97
CA GLU A 267 -22.00 -17.19 -8.40
C GLU A 267 -20.59 -16.85 -8.82
N LEU A 268 -19.62 -17.75 -8.62
CA LEU A 268 -18.23 -17.52 -9.05
C LEU A 268 -18.12 -17.28 -10.57
N ARG A 269 -18.92 -17.99 -11.37
CA ARG A 269 -19.00 -17.75 -12.80
C ARG A 269 -19.48 -16.34 -13.12
N HIS A 270 -20.48 -15.85 -12.38
CA HIS A 270 -20.97 -14.47 -12.52
C HIS A 270 -19.90 -13.46 -12.13
N GLN A 271 -19.19 -13.68 -11.03
CA GLN A 271 -18.10 -12.82 -10.57
C GLN A 271 -16.96 -12.75 -11.61
N PHE A 272 -16.48 -13.89 -12.09
CA PHE A 272 -15.41 -13.90 -13.10
C PHE A 272 -15.87 -13.33 -14.45
N GLN A 273 -17.12 -13.47 -14.83
CA GLN A 273 -17.67 -12.81 -16.01
C GLN A 273 -17.72 -11.29 -15.83
N ALA A 274 -18.16 -10.81 -14.66
CA ALA A 274 -18.18 -9.39 -14.35
C ALA A 274 -16.77 -8.78 -14.40
N MET A 275 -15.75 -9.50 -13.92
CA MET A 275 -14.34 -9.09 -14.01
C MET A 275 -13.86 -8.95 -15.46
N ASP A 276 -14.14 -9.92 -16.34
CA ASP A 276 -13.75 -9.85 -17.75
C ASP A 276 -14.45 -8.71 -18.49
N ASP A 277 -15.74 -8.51 -18.20
CA ASP A 277 -16.54 -7.43 -18.77
C ASP A 277 -16.02 -6.06 -18.31
N ALA A 278 -15.72 -5.90 -17.00
CA ALA A 278 -15.15 -4.69 -16.45
C ALA A 278 -13.77 -4.39 -17.06
N ALA A 279 -12.90 -5.39 -17.15
CA ALA A 279 -11.61 -5.25 -17.81
C ALA A 279 -11.75 -4.74 -19.26
N SER A 280 -12.68 -5.31 -20.01
CA SER A 280 -12.96 -4.96 -21.40
C SER A 280 -13.50 -3.52 -21.54
N ARG A 281 -14.42 -3.11 -20.65
CA ARG A 281 -14.97 -1.74 -20.64
C ARG A 281 -13.92 -0.72 -20.23
N LEU A 282 -13.11 -0.99 -19.21
CA LEU A 282 -12.01 -0.13 -18.76
C LEU A 282 -10.94 0.04 -19.83
N GLN A 283 -10.50 -1.06 -20.48
CA GLN A 283 -9.54 -1.01 -21.59
C GLN A 283 -10.01 -0.11 -22.73
N LYS A 284 -11.30 -0.13 -23.05
CA LYS A 284 -11.92 0.66 -24.12
C LYS A 284 -12.15 2.12 -23.75
N SER A 285 -12.58 2.39 -22.51
CA SER A 285 -13.22 3.64 -22.14
C SER A 285 -12.42 4.51 -21.17
N LEU A 286 -11.40 4.00 -20.48
CA LEU A 286 -10.54 4.81 -19.63
C LEU A 286 -9.77 5.86 -20.45
N PRO A 287 -9.61 7.09 -19.94
CA PRO A 287 -8.69 8.08 -20.49
C PRO A 287 -7.29 7.48 -20.69
N LYS A 288 -6.62 7.91 -21.78
CA LYS A 288 -5.35 7.32 -22.22
C LYS A 288 -4.25 7.39 -21.14
N ASP A 289 -4.19 8.48 -20.40
CA ASP A 289 -3.22 8.72 -19.32
C ASP A 289 -3.45 7.73 -18.16
N ILE A 290 -4.67 7.58 -17.68
CA ILE A 290 -5.03 6.62 -16.63
C ILE A 290 -4.78 5.19 -17.09
N ARG A 291 -5.25 4.85 -18.30
CA ARG A 291 -5.05 3.51 -18.86
C ARG A 291 -3.58 3.14 -18.98
N LYS A 292 -2.71 4.09 -19.32
CA LYS A 292 -1.26 3.87 -19.38
C LYS A 292 -0.67 3.46 -18.03
N GLU A 293 -1.18 4.01 -16.93
CA GLU A 293 -0.69 3.70 -15.59
C GLU A 293 -1.08 2.30 -15.10
N CYS A 294 -2.23 1.75 -15.54
CA CYS A 294 -2.72 0.44 -15.08
C CYS A 294 -2.73 -0.64 -16.16
N ALA A 295 -2.30 -0.37 -17.38
CA ALA A 295 -2.47 -1.30 -18.50
C ALA A 295 -1.94 -2.72 -18.24
N PRO A 296 -0.75 -2.93 -17.64
CA PRO A 296 -0.27 -4.28 -17.37
C PRO A 296 -1.18 -5.05 -16.40
N GLN A 297 -1.57 -4.43 -15.28
CA GLN A 297 -2.43 -5.05 -14.27
C GLN A 297 -3.85 -5.26 -14.80
N LEU A 298 -4.39 -4.29 -15.56
CA LEU A 298 -5.72 -4.38 -16.15
C LEU A 298 -5.81 -5.50 -17.21
N ASN A 299 -4.76 -5.69 -17.99
CA ASN A 299 -4.67 -6.81 -18.95
C ASN A 299 -4.64 -8.15 -18.21
N LEU A 300 -3.80 -8.28 -17.19
CA LEU A 300 -3.70 -9.49 -16.37
C LEU A 300 -5.02 -9.80 -15.65
N PHE A 301 -5.71 -8.77 -15.12
CA PHE A 301 -7.01 -8.92 -14.48
C PHE A 301 -8.05 -9.59 -15.40
N GLY A 302 -8.22 -9.10 -16.62
CA GLY A 302 -9.10 -9.74 -17.61
C GLY A 302 -8.62 -11.12 -18.08
N GLU A 303 -7.29 -11.34 -18.14
CA GLU A 303 -6.76 -12.66 -18.49
C GLU A 303 -6.97 -13.70 -17.39
N LEU A 304 -6.86 -13.32 -16.12
CA LEU A 304 -7.19 -14.19 -14.97
C LEU A 304 -8.67 -14.55 -14.99
N ALA A 305 -9.56 -13.56 -15.10
CA ALA A 305 -10.99 -13.78 -15.17
C ALA A 305 -11.38 -14.81 -16.25
N ARG A 306 -10.83 -14.68 -17.47
CA ARG A 306 -11.05 -15.65 -18.56
C ARG A 306 -10.45 -17.03 -18.27
N ALA A 307 -9.34 -17.10 -17.55
CA ALA A 307 -8.76 -18.37 -17.13
C ALA A 307 -9.63 -19.06 -16.09
N ASP A 308 -10.18 -18.30 -15.13
CA ASP A 308 -11.03 -18.82 -14.06
C ASP A 308 -12.39 -19.30 -14.57
N LEU A 309 -12.98 -18.60 -15.55
CA LEU A 309 -14.16 -19.09 -16.26
C LEU A 309 -13.91 -20.48 -16.90
N ARG A 310 -12.72 -20.69 -17.46
CA ARG A 310 -12.32 -22.01 -18.02
C ARG A 310 -11.99 -23.02 -16.92
N ALA A 311 -11.44 -22.56 -15.79
CA ALA A 311 -11.20 -23.42 -14.62
C ALA A 311 -12.50 -23.94 -14.02
N LEU A 312 -13.53 -23.10 -13.91
CA LEU A 312 -14.89 -23.54 -13.52
C LEU A 312 -15.45 -24.56 -14.49
N GLN A 313 -15.28 -24.35 -15.81
CA GLN A 313 -15.69 -25.34 -16.80
C GLN A 313 -14.92 -26.66 -16.66
N LEU A 314 -13.61 -26.60 -16.40
CA LEU A 314 -12.76 -27.77 -16.18
C LEU A 314 -13.22 -28.57 -14.94
N LEU A 315 -13.53 -27.89 -13.83
CA LEU A 315 -14.06 -28.50 -12.60
C LEU A 315 -15.38 -29.22 -12.87
N HIS A 316 -16.30 -28.60 -13.62
CA HIS A 316 -17.57 -29.21 -13.99
C HIS A 316 -17.39 -30.45 -14.90
N MET A 317 -16.48 -30.39 -15.86
CA MET A 317 -16.14 -31.55 -16.71
C MET A 317 -15.51 -32.68 -15.89
N HIS A 318 -14.64 -32.35 -14.94
CA HIS A 318 -14.01 -33.33 -14.04
C HIS A 318 -15.07 -34.06 -13.19
N ARG A 319 -16.00 -33.32 -12.60
CA ARG A 319 -17.08 -33.85 -11.77
C ARG A 319 -18.05 -34.74 -12.57
N SER A 320 -18.40 -34.33 -13.78
CA SER A 320 -19.32 -35.09 -14.65
C SER A 320 -18.70 -36.35 -15.26
N GLY A 321 -17.37 -36.45 -15.26
CA GLY A 321 -16.63 -37.53 -15.94
C GLY A 321 -16.76 -37.53 -17.46
N ASN A 322 -17.37 -36.49 -18.03
CA ASN A 322 -17.62 -36.37 -19.46
C ASN A 322 -16.40 -35.77 -20.20
N HIS A 323 -16.21 -36.19 -21.47
CA HIS A 323 -15.20 -35.59 -22.35
C HIS A 323 -13.73 -35.64 -21.86
N PRO A 324 -13.19 -36.80 -21.44
CA PRO A 324 -11.86 -36.89 -20.80
C PRO A 324 -10.73 -36.33 -21.68
N ASN A 325 -10.81 -36.45 -23.00
CA ASN A 325 -9.80 -35.90 -23.90
C ASN A 325 -9.83 -34.39 -23.99
N GLU A 326 -11.00 -33.77 -23.96
CA GLU A 326 -11.17 -32.31 -23.93
C GLU A 326 -10.73 -31.74 -22.57
N MET A 327 -11.11 -32.39 -21.47
CA MET A 327 -10.67 -32.05 -20.13
C MET A 327 -9.14 -32.05 -20.03
N LYS A 328 -8.47 -33.09 -20.51
CA LYS A 328 -7.02 -33.20 -20.52
C LYS A 328 -6.34 -32.06 -21.32
N LYS A 329 -6.91 -31.70 -22.49
CA LYS A 329 -6.44 -30.58 -23.31
C LYS A 329 -6.64 -29.23 -22.60
N MET A 330 -7.77 -29.04 -21.94
CA MET A 330 -8.11 -27.83 -21.21
C MET A 330 -7.17 -27.65 -20.01
N LEU A 331 -6.97 -28.69 -19.21
CA LEU A 331 -6.03 -28.70 -18.10
C LEU A 331 -4.62 -28.32 -18.55
N ALA A 332 -4.12 -28.93 -19.62
CA ALA A 332 -2.78 -28.61 -20.15
C ALA A 332 -2.64 -27.13 -20.55
N LYS A 333 -3.68 -26.55 -21.19
CA LYS A 333 -3.69 -25.11 -21.55
C LYS A 333 -3.74 -24.19 -20.33
N LEU A 334 -4.51 -24.54 -19.30
CA LEU A 334 -4.59 -23.75 -18.06
C LEU A 334 -3.26 -23.81 -17.30
N LYS A 335 -2.62 -24.96 -17.23
CA LYS A 335 -1.28 -25.11 -16.63
C LYS A 335 -0.23 -24.26 -17.36
N GLU A 336 -0.21 -24.29 -18.70
CA GLU A 336 0.68 -23.44 -19.48
C GLU A 336 0.43 -21.96 -19.20
N LYS A 337 -0.85 -21.57 -19.11
CA LYS A 337 -1.22 -20.17 -18.82
C LYS A 337 -0.83 -19.77 -17.39
N ASN A 338 -1.06 -20.64 -16.40
CA ASN A 338 -0.65 -20.39 -15.02
C ASN A 338 0.88 -20.23 -14.90
N ASN A 339 1.65 -21.08 -15.60
CA ASN A 339 3.11 -20.96 -15.64
C ASN A 339 3.56 -19.61 -16.23
N LYS A 340 2.86 -19.09 -17.25
CA LYS A 340 3.13 -17.75 -17.80
C LYS A 340 2.83 -16.66 -16.77
N PHE A 341 1.73 -16.74 -16.05
CA PHE A 341 1.41 -15.80 -14.98
C PHE A 341 2.46 -15.82 -13.87
N THR A 342 2.92 -17.01 -13.46
CA THR A 342 3.99 -17.17 -12.46
C THR A 342 5.29 -16.52 -12.92
N ALA A 343 5.68 -16.72 -14.19
CA ALA A 343 6.89 -16.12 -14.73
C ALA A 343 6.87 -14.59 -14.74
N HIS A 344 5.69 -13.97 -14.85
CA HIS A 344 5.53 -12.51 -14.89
C HIS A 344 5.30 -11.85 -13.52
N GLN A 345 5.18 -12.60 -12.43
CA GLN A 345 4.88 -12.05 -11.09
C GLN A 345 5.87 -11.00 -10.58
N LYS A 346 7.10 -11.03 -11.06
CA LYS A 346 8.11 -10.00 -10.70
C LYS A 346 7.84 -8.65 -11.34
N THR A 347 7.02 -8.60 -12.40
CA THR A 347 6.77 -7.39 -13.18
C THR A 347 5.32 -6.90 -13.14
N VAL A 348 4.36 -7.84 -12.96
CA VAL A 348 2.93 -7.52 -12.92
C VAL A 348 2.22 -8.46 -11.94
N ARG A 349 1.50 -7.89 -10.98
CA ARG A 349 0.72 -8.62 -9.98
C ARG A 349 -0.64 -7.98 -9.78
N ILE A 350 -1.67 -8.81 -9.67
CA ILE A 350 -3.03 -8.46 -9.30
C ILE A 350 -3.77 -9.73 -8.87
N SER A 351 -4.73 -9.64 -7.97
CA SER A 351 -5.61 -10.75 -7.56
C SER A 351 -4.86 -11.97 -7.01
N ASP A 352 -3.73 -11.78 -6.36
CA ASP A 352 -2.84 -12.89 -5.97
C ASP A 352 -3.53 -13.89 -5.03
N GLY A 353 -4.29 -13.41 -4.04
CA GLY A 353 -5.03 -14.24 -3.07
C GLY A 353 -6.43 -14.65 -3.52
N THR A 354 -6.87 -14.24 -4.69
CA THR A 354 -8.24 -14.48 -5.22
C THR A 354 -8.20 -15.14 -6.59
N ALA A 355 -8.49 -14.45 -7.68
CA ALA A 355 -8.59 -15.05 -9.02
C ALA A 355 -7.35 -15.88 -9.40
N ARG A 356 -6.16 -15.43 -9.07
CA ARG A 356 -4.96 -16.21 -9.30
C ARG A 356 -4.91 -17.49 -8.46
N ALA A 357 -5.24 -17.38 -7.16
CA ALA A 357 -5.30 -18.53 -6.27
C ALA A 357 -6.36 -19.54 -6.73
N PHE A 358 -7.53 -19.08 -7.19
CA PHE A 358 -8.57 -19.94 -7.72
C PHE A 358 -8.10 -20.81 -8.90
N LEU A 359 -7.38 -20.19 -9.86
CA LEU A 359 -6.83 -20.94 -10.99
C LEU A 359 -5.88 -22.07 -10.53
N GLU A 360 -5.01 -21.78 -9.57
CA GLU A 360 -4.06 -22.74 -9.00
C GLU A 360 -4.79 -23.85 -8.24
N GLU A 361 -5.74 -23.50 -7.39
CA GLU A 361 -6.57 -24.41 -6.62
C GLU A 361 -7.39 -25.34 -7.54
N ALA A 362 -7.98 -24.81 -8.62
CA ALA A 362 -8.73 -25.59 -9.58
C ALA A 362 -7.87 -26.59 -10.36
N ILE A 363 -6.67 -26.20 -10.76
CA ILE A 363 -5.71 -27.09 -11.42
C ILE A 363 -5.31 -28.22 -10.47
N ASP A 364 -4.93 -27.87 -9.24
CA ASP A 364 -4.52 -28.83 -8.22
C ASP A 364 -5.65 -29.82 -7.89
N TYR A 365 -6.88 -29.34 -7.73
CA TYR A 365 -8.05 -30.18 -7.46
C TYR A 365 -8.27 -31.24 -8.56
N VAL A 366 -8.19 -30.85 -9.82
CA VAL A 366 -8.37 -31.79 -10.95
C VAL A 366 -7.23 -32.82 -11.04
N GLU A 367 -6.02 -32.48 -10.57
CA GLU A 367 -4.89 -33.41 -10.59
C GLU A 367 -4.84 -34.35 -9.36
N THR A 368 -5.27 -33.88 -8.21
CA THR A 368 -5.10 -34.61 -6.94
C THR A 368 -6.40 -35.13 -6.33
N GLY A 369 -7.54 -34.59 -6.73
CA GLY A 369 -8.85 -34.86 -6.15
C GLY A 369 -9.12 -34.17 -4.79
N THR A 370 -8.18 -33.31 -4.32
CA THR A 370 -8.29 -32.60 -3.04
C THR A 370 -8.02 -31.11 -3.21
N SER A 371 -8.79 -30.27 -2.52
CA SER A 371 -8.48 -28.83 -2.44
C SER A 371 -7.53 -28.56 -1.27
N LYS A 372 -6.54 -27.69 -1.42
CA LYS A 372 -5.58 -27.30 -0.37
C LYS A 372 -6.17 -26.40 0.72
N THR A 373 -7.47 -26.07 0.65
CA THR A 373 -8.14 -25.20 1.62
C THR A 373 -8.29 -25.77 3.03
N ASN A 374 -7.98 -27.08 3.23
CA ASN A 374 -8.11 -27.72 4.55
C ASN A 374 -6.86 -27.55 5.46
N ASP A 375 -5.80 -26.89 5.02
CA ASP A 375 -4.52 -26.77 5.77
C ASP A 375 -4.14 -25.29 6.09
N ARG A 376 -5.09 -24.35 6.04
CA ARG A 376 -4.80 -22.94 6.39
C ARG A 376 -5.65 -22.42 7.52
#